data_5e072128366747cac409cc108b2e7d6e
#
_entry.id   5e072128366747cac409cc108b2e7d6e
#
_cell.length_a   1.000
_cell.length_b   1.000
_cell.length_c   1.000
_cell.angle_alpha   90.00
_cell.angle_beta   90.00
_cell.angle_gamma   90.00
#
_symmetry.space_group_name_H-M   'P 1'
#
loop_
_entity.id
_entity.type
_entity.pdbx_description
1 polymer ?
#
loop_
_entity_poly.entity_id
_entity_poly.type
_entity_poly.pdbx_seq_one_letter_code
_entity_poly.pdbx_strand_id
1 'polypeptide(L)'
;MTSDRRQRGTVVICGSMKSLDLMSRIASVIEDAGIEVVTPSSDEFHTCSSVEARNRRKREASRDHMNKIRSEDTVAILVVNAHRPEADNYIGPNSFAEISVAFADDRKVFLLHGMPDAYFEELSAWGVHCLNGDVQPLLTELSAPRSVDFGTWRTALQSELV
;
A
#
# COMPACT_ATOMS: atom_id res chain seq x y z
N MET A 1 28.29 -4.90 3.23
CA MET A 1 27.40 -4.01 2.46
C MET A 1 25.92 -4.46 2.53
N THR A 2 25.44 -4.84 3.71
CA THR A 2 24.05 -5.36 3.90
C THR A 2 23.19 -4.48 4.82
N SER A 3 23.67 -3.29 5.18
CA SER A 3 23.02 -2.42 6.19
C SER A 3 22.01 -1.41 5.62
N ASP A 4 21.99 -1.16 4.31
CA ASP A 4 21.24 -0.04 3.73
C ASP A 4 19.79 -0.42 3.29
N ARG A 5 19.52 -1.70 3.08
CA ARG A 5 18.19 -2.16 2.64
C ARG A 5 17.11 -2.05 3.72
N ARG A 6 17.45 -2.18 5.00
CA ARG A 6 16.49 -2.11 6.12
C ARG A 6 16.02 -0.69 6.44
N GLN A 7 16.65 0.32 5.88
CA GLN A 7 16.35 1.71 6.18
C GLN A 7 15.20 2.30 5.33
N ARG A 8 14.83 1.64 4.22
CA ARG A 8 13.84 2.16 3.27
C ARG A 8 12.40 1.72 3.56
N GLY A 9 12.24 0.68 4.35
CA GLY A 9 10.95 0.07 4.69
C GLY A 9 10.35 -0.78 3.56
N THR A 10 9.16 -1.30 3.78
CA THR A 10 8.45 -2.21 2.90
C THR A 10 7.28 -1.51 2.22
N VAL A 11 7.07 -1.77 0.95
CA VAL A 11 5.86 -1.40 0.19
C VAL A 11 4.96 -2.63 0.05
N VAL A 12 3.70 -2.51 0.48
CA VAL A 12 2.70 -3.56 0.25
C VAL A 12 1.88 -3.22 -0.98
N ILE A 13 1.88 -4.12 -1.98
CA ILE A 13 1.06 -3.94 -3.19
C ILE A 13 -0.33 -4.50 -2.95
N CYS A 14 -1.33 -3.71 -3.26
CA CYS A 14 -2.75 -4.04 -3.17
C CYS A 14 -3.40 -3.97 -4.55
N GLY A 15 -4.46 -4.70 -4.76
CA GLY A 15 -5.21 -4.65 -6.01
C GLY A 15 -6.02 -5.92 -6.28
N SER A 16 -6.68 -5.93 -7.42
CA SER A 16 -7.42 -7.10 -7.85
C SER A 16 -6.49 -8.22 -8.30
N MET A 17 -6.79 -9.46 -7.94
CA MET A 17 -6.08 -10.65 -8.41
C MET A 17 -6.04 -10.79 -9.94
N LYS A 18 -6.97 -10.15 -10.66
CA LYS A 18 -6.90 -10.05 -12.13
C LYS A 18 -5.72 -9.24 -12.65
N SER A 19 -5.08 -8.44 -11.80
CA SER A 19 -3.91 -7.62 -12.11
C SER A 19 -2.61 -8.18 -11.55
N LEU A 20 -2.58 -9.46 -11.16
CA LEU A 20 -1.43 -10.08 -10.51
C LEU A 20 -0.13 -9.98 -11.34
N ASP A 21 -0.22 -10.20 -12.65
CA ASP A 21 0.94 -10.07 -13.56
C ASP A 21 1.49 -8.63 -13.57
N LEU A 22 0.61 -7.63 -13.56
CA LEU A 22 1.01 -6.23 -13.48
C LEU A 22 1.64 -5.92 -12.12
N MET A 23 1.04 -6.40 -11.03
CA MET A 23 1.60 -6.24 -9.68
C MET A 23 3.00 -6.86 -9.57
N SER A 24 3.22 -8.05 -10.14
CA SER A 24 4.53 -8.72 -10.13
C SER A 24 5.59 -7.92 -10.90
N ARG A 25 5.24 -7.36 -12.05
CA ARG A 25 6.16 -6.49 -12.83
C ARG A 25 6.53 -5.22 -12.07
N ILE A 26 5.54 -4.58 -11.44
CA ILE A 26 5.76 -3.38 -10.62
C ILE A 26 6.61 -3.71 -9.40
N ALA A 27 6.34 -4.84 -8.74
CA ALA A 27 7.15 -5.31 -7.62
C ALA A 27 8.63 -5.43 -8.00
N SER A 28 8.94 -6.05 -9.15
CA SER A 28 10.32 -6.16 -9.63
C SER A 28 10.99 -4.79 -9.83
N VAL A 29 10.29 -3.81 -10.37
CA VAL A 29 10.83 -2.44 -10.54
C VAL A 29 11.15 -1.78 -9.20
N ILE A 30 10.30 -1.96 -8.19
CA ILE A 30 10.50 -1.40 -6.85
C ILE A 30 11.65 -2.14 -6.13
N GLU A 31 11.71 -3.47 -6.26
CA GLU A 31 12.79 -4.30 -5.68
C GLU A 31 14.15 -3.98 -6.30
N ASP A 32 14.22 -3.74 -7.61
CA ASP A 32 15.44 -3.31 -8.32
C ASP A 32 15.96 -1.96 -7.79
N ALA A 33 15.08 -1.11 -7.29
CA ALA A 33 15.44 0.13 -6.60
C ALA A 33 15.89 -0.09 -5.13
N GLY A 34 15.92 -1.33 -4.65
CA GLY A 34 16.37 -1.71 -3.32
C GLY A 34 15.34 -1.52 -2.20
N ILE A 35 14.06 -1.44 -2.53
CA ILE A 35 12.94 -1.36 -1.59
C ILE A 35 12.31 -2.74 -1.47
N GLU A 36 11.99 -3.18 -0.26
CA GLU A 36 11.30 -4.44 -0.03
C GLU A 36 9.83 -4.35 -0.44
N VAL A 37 9.32 -5.39 -1.12
CA VAL A 37 7.94 -5.43 -1.61
C VAL A 37 7.22 -6.68 -1.12
N VAL A 38 5.96 -6.50 -0.73
CA VAL A 38 5.03 -7.59 -0.44
C VAL A 38 3.89 -7.52 -1.44
N THR A 39 3.68 -8.60 -2.19
CA THR A 39 2.55 -8.77 -3.11
C THR A 39 1.48 -9.68 -2.50
N PRO A 40 0.21 -9.59 -2.95
CA PRO A 40 -0.81 -10.57 -2.60
C PRO A 40 -0.39 -11.98 -3.03
N SER A 41 -0.67 -12.97 -2.21
CA SER A 41 -0.46 -14.36 -2.59
C SER A 41 -1.47 -14.80 -3.66
N SER A 42 -0.99 -15.58 -4.65
CA SER A 42 -1.85 -16.22 -5.65
C SER A 42 -2.59 -17.39 -5.03
N ASP A 43 -3.55 -17.11 -4.14
CA ASP A 43 -4.37 -18.17 -3.57
C ASP A 43 -5.36 -18.71 -4.61
N GLU A 44 -5.23 -19.99 -4.91
CA GLU A 44 -6.13 -20.70 -5.80
C GLU A 44 -7.48 -20.98 -5.08
N PHE A 45 -8.26 -19.92 -4.84
CA PHE A 45 -9.60 -20.06 -4.24
C PHE A 45 -10.52 -20.97 -5.06
N HIS A 46 -10.18 -21.22 -6.33
CA HIS A 46 -10.94 -22.07 -7.24
C HIS A 46 -10.79 -23.57 -6.91
N THR A 47 -9.77 -23.97 -6.17
CA THR A 47 -9.53 -25.36 -5.76
C THR A 47 -10.29 -25.78 -4.50
N CYS A 48 -10.99 -24.84 -3.85
CA CYS A 48 -11.75 -25.13 -2.64
C CYS A 48 -12.97 -25.99 -2.94
N SER A 49 -13.14 -27.07 -2.17
CA SER A 49 -14.20 -28.05 -2.32
C SER A 49 -15.59 -27.57 -1.87
N SER A 50 -15.67 -26.49 -1.08
CA SER A 50 -16.92 -25.93 -0.58
C SER A 50 -16.89 -24.42 -0.48
N VAL A 51 -18.07 -23.79 -0.36
CA VAL A 51 -18.23 -22.35 -0.13
C VAL A 51 -17.61 -21.96 1.22
N GLU A 52 -17.79 -22.77 2.25
CA GLU A 52 -17.24 -22.53 3.59
C GLU A 52 -15.70 -22.55 3.58
N ALA A 53 -15.09 -23.51 2.88
CA ALA A 53 -13.64 -23.60 2.73
C ALA A 53 -13.10 -22.38 1.98
N ARG A 54 -13.78 -21.94 0.92
CA ARG A 54 -13.44 -20.74 0.16
C ARG A 54 -13.52 -19.48 1.03
N ASN A 55 -14.59 -19.31 1.77
CA ASN A 55 -14.79 -18.15 2.65
C ASN A 55 -13.76 -18.12 3.77
N ARG A 56 -13.39 -19.25 4.35
CA ARG A 56 -12.33 -19.34 5.34
C ARG A 56 -11.00 -18.89 4.77
N ARG A 57 -10.58 -19.39 3.60
CA ARG A 57 -9.35 -18.98 2.92
C ARG A 57 -9.34 -17.50 2.58
N LYS A 58 -10.45 -16.96 2.04
CA LYS A 58 -10.56 -15.52 1.78
C LYS A 58 -10.36 -14.69 3.06
N ARG A 59 -10.95 -15.12 4.17
CA ARG A 59 -10.82 -14.45 5.46
C ARG A 59 -9.38 -14.45 5.95
N GLU A 60 -8.72 -15.59 5.84
CA GLU A 60 -7.31 -15.77 6.25
C GLU A 60 -6.41 -14.89 5.38
N ALA A 61 -6.51 -14.97 4.06
CA ALA A 61 -5.72 -14.19 3.11
C ALA A 61 -5.91 -12.68 3.30
N SER A 62 -7.15 -12.21 3.49
CA SER A 62 -7.42 -10.79 3.74
C SER A 62 -6.81 -10.33 5.06
N ARG A 63 -6.91 -11.13 6.12
CA ARG A 63 -6.32 -10.79 7.42
C ARG A 63 -4.81 -10.76 7.36
N ASP A 64 -4.19 -11.74 6.71
CA ASP A 64 -2.74 -11.79 6.55
C ASP A 64 -2.22 -10.59 5.75
N HIS A 65 -2.91 -10.21 4.69
CA HIS A 65 -2.52 -9.05 3.88
C HIS A 65 -2.67 -7.73 4.66
N MET A 66 -3.77 -7.55 5.38
CA MET A 66 -3.97 -6.38 6.25
C MET A 66 -2.93 -6.34 7.39
N ASN A 67 -2.53 -7.48 7.94
CA ASN A 67 -1.46 -7.52 8.95
C ASN A 67 -0.10 -7.10 8.37
N LYS A 68 0.19 -7.42 7.11
CA LYS A 68 1.39 -6.93 6.42
C LYS A 68 1.34 -5.41 6.23
N ILE A 69 0.19 -4.84 5.89
CA ILE A 69 0.02 -3.38 5.81
C ILE A 69 0.30 -2.71 7.16
N ARG A 70 -0.13 -3.33 8.26
CA ARG A 70 0.05 -2.83 9.63
C ARG A 70 1.43 -3.08 10.22
N SER A 71 2.28 -3.87 9.58
CA SER A 71 3.64 -4.13 10.06
C SER A 71 4.42 -2.82 10.25
N GLU A 72 5.23 -2.74 11.29
CA GLU A 72 6.07 -1.58 11.58
C GLU A 72 7.06 -1.26 10.46
N ASP A 73 7.48 -2.27 9.71
CA ASP A 73 8.38 -2.12 8.55
C ASP A 73 7.66 -1.53 7.32
N THR A 74 6.33 -1.61 7.25
CA THR A 74 5.56 -1.09 6.13
C THR A 74 5.46 0.43 6.19
N VAL A 75 5.94 1.08 5.14
CA VAL A 75 5.96 2.56 5.02
C VAL A 75 4.89 3.09 4.08
N ALA A 76 4.48 2.27 3.13
CA ALA A 76 3.49 2.64 2.13
C ALA A 76 2.74 1.42 1.58
N ILE A 77 1.58 1.68 1.00
CA ILE A 77 0.91 0.75 0.09
C ILE A 77 0.87 1.34 -1.32
N LEU A 78 0.94 0.47 -2.32
CA LEU A 78 0.71 0.81 -3.72
C LEU A 78 -0.49 0.03 -4.23
N VAL A 79 -1.56 0.72 -4.57
CA VAL A 79 -2.77 0.12 -5.11
C VAL A 79 -2.72 0.10 -6.63
N VAL A 80 -2.77 -1.09 -7.22
CA VAL A 80 -2.84 -1.29 -8.66
C VAL A 80 -4.30 -1.18 -9.11
N ASN A 81 -4.74 0.04 -9.34
CA ASN A 81 -6.09 0.40 -9.75
C ASN A 81 -6.23 0.44 -11.27
N ALA A 82 -6.12 -0.73 -11.90
CA ALA A 82 -6.16 -0.86 -13.34
C ALA A 82 -7.53 -0.48 -13.93
N HIS A 83 -7.50 0.03 -15.17
CA HIS A 83 -8.71 0.26 -15.93
C HIS A 83 -9.50 -1.03 -16.15
N ARG A 84 -10.83 -0.93 -16.13
CA ARG A 84 -11.78 -1.99 -16.47
C ARG A 84 -12.84 -1.45 -17.41
N PRO A 85 -13.50 -2.30 -18.21
CA PRO A 85 -14.58 -1.87 -19.11
C PRO A 85 -15.68 -1.10 -18.41
N GLU A 86 -15.98 -1.47 -17.15
CA GLU A 86 -17.03 -0.87 -16.33
C GLU A 86 -16.61 0.33 -15.50
N ALA A 87 -15.31 0.55 -15.29
CA ALA A 87 -14.82 1.64 -14.45
C ALA A 87 -13.34 1.98 -14.72
N ASP A 88 -13.06 3.25 -14.89
CA ASP A 88 -11.70 3.76 -14.91
C ASP A 88 -11.07 3.72 -13.50
N ASN A 89 -9.78 3.45 -13.43
CA ASN A 89 -9.02 3.45 -12.18
C ASN A 89 -9.67 2.59 -11.07
N TYR A 90 -10.15 1.41 -11.42
CA TYR A 90 -10.99 0.58 -10.58
C TYR A 90 -10.30 0.17 -9.26
N ILE A 91 -10.99 0.42 -8.16
CA ILE A 91 -10.67 -0.07 -6.82
C ILE A 91 -11.80 -0.97 -6.35
N GLY A 92 -11.50 -2.23 -6.09
CA GLY A 92 -12.47 -3.18 -5.54
C GLY A 92 -12.69 -2.99 -4.03
N PRO A 93 -13.74 -3.60 -3.46
CA PRO A 93 -14.06 -3.44 -2.04
C PRO A 93 -12.95 -3.90 -1.09
N ASN A 94 -12.22 -4.97 -1.43
CA ASN A 94 -11.09 -5.43 -0.62
C ASN A 94 -9.94 -4.42 -0.65
N SER A 95 -9.60 -3.89 -1.83
CA SER A 95 -8.54 -2.89 -1.95
C SER A 95 -8.90 -1.58 -1.25
N PHE A 96 -10.18 -1.19 -1.26
CA PHE A 96 -10.62 -0.02 -0.49
C PHE A 96 -10.51 -0.26 1.03
N ALA A 97 -10.85 -1.46 1.51
CA ALA A 97 -10.63 -1.83 2.92
C ALA A 97 -9.14 -1.80 3.31
N GLU A 98 -8.26 -2.26 2.44
CA GLU A 98 -6.80 -2.20 2.64
C GLU A 98 -6.28 -0.76 2.68
N ILE A 99 -6.79 0.12 1.83
CA ILE A 99 -6.52 1.57 1.88
C ILE A 99 -6.94 2.16 3.23
N SER A 100 -8.12 1.79 3.72
CA SER A 100 -8.65 2.28 5.01
C SER A 100 -7.75 1.84 6.18
N VAL A 101 -7.25 0.61 6.15
CA VAL A 101 -6.30 0.10 7.15
C VAL A 101 -4.97 0.87 7.07
N ALA A 102 -4.44 1.08 5.86
CA ALA A 102 -3.21 1.83 5.67
C ALA A 102 -3.34 3.28 6.16
N PHE A 103 -4.44 3.94 5.83
CA PHE A 103 -4.74 5.30 6.30
C PHE A 103 -4.82 5.36 7.84
N ALA A 104 -5.54 4.42 8.46
CA ALA A 104 -5.69 4.36 9.93
C ALA A 104 -4.36 4.14 10.68
N ASP A 105 -3.39 3.47 10.03
CA ASP A 105 -2.06 3.20 10.60
C ASP A 105 -0.99 4.20 10.07
N ASP A 106 -1.41 5.37 9.55
CA ASP A 106 -0.52 6.45 9.05
C ASP A 106 0.46 5.99 7.94
N ARG A 107 0.07 4.98 7.14
CA ARG A 107 0.86 4.55 5.99
C ARG A 107 0.55 5.42 4.79
N LYS A 108 1.57 5.74 3.98
CA LYS A 108 1.36 6.45 2.72
C LYS A 108 0.59 5.56 1.75
N VAL A 109 -0.36 6.16 1.04
CA VAL A 109 -1.19 5.47 0.05
C VAL A 109 -0.92 6.02 -1.33
N PHE A 110 -0.46 5.16 -2.24
CA PHE A 110 -0.26 5.49 -3.65
C PHE A 110 -1.24 4.70 -4.52
N LEU A 111 -1.82 5.36 -5.50
CA LEU A 111 -2.55 4.72 -6.60
C LEU A 111 -1.65 4.69 -7.83
N LEU A 112 -1.57 3.55 -8.50
CA LEU A 112 -0.78 3.43 -9.73
C LEU A 112 -1.26 4.39 -10.82
N HIS A 113 -2.58 4.52 -10.96
CA HIS A 113 -3.23 5.42 -11.94
C HIS A 113 -3.89 6.62 -11.25
N GLY A 114 -4.96 7.14 -11.83
CA GLY A 114 -5.70 8.26 -11.30
C GLY A 114 -6.69 7.90 -10.19
N MET A 115 -7.36 8.92 -9.67
CA MET A 115 -8.40 8.78 -8.66
C MET A 115 -9.66 8.14 -9.27
N PRO A 116 -10.27 7.12 -8.65
CA PRO A 116 -11.56 6.60 -9.10
C PRO A 116 -12.70 7.52 -8.68
N ASP A 117 -13.70 7.69 -9.52
CA ASP A 117 -14.88 8.52 -9.18
C ASP A 117 -15.64 7.99 -7.97
N ALA A 118 -15.72 6.66 -7.82
CA ALA A 118 -16.50 6.01 -6.77
C ALA A 118 -16.06 6.37 -5.33
N TYR A 119 -14.78 6.71 -5.13
CA TYR A 119 -14.20 6.99 -3.80
C TYR A 119 -13.45 8.31 -3.80
N PHE A 120 -13.80 9.23 -4.68
CA PHE A 120 -13.06 10.47 -4.88
C PHE A 120 -12.99 11.33 -3.62
N GLU A 121 -14.09 11.45 -2.90
CA GLU A 121 -14.16 12.30 -1.71
C GLU A 121 -13.28 11.77 -0.58
N GLU A 122 -13.38 10.47 -0.26
CA GLU A 122 -12.61 9.85 0.82
C GLU A 122 -11.13 9.85 0.50
N LEU A 123 -10.75 9.37 -0.69
CA LEU A 123 -9.34 9.25 -1.06
C LEU A 123 -8.65 10.61 -1.19
N SER A 124 -9.38 11.64 -1.66
CA SER A 124 -8.86 13.01 -1.68
C SER A 124 -8.66 13.57 -0.27
N ALA A 125 -9.63 13.36 0.61
CA ALA A 125 -9.53 13.80 2.00
C ALA A 125 -8.41 13.08 2.77
N TRP A 126 -8.13 11.82 2.44
CA TRP A 126 -7.06 11.02 3.06
C TRP A 126 -5.67 11.32 2.49
N GLY A 127 -5.57 12.19 1.49
CA GLY A 127 -4.29 12.60 0.92
C GLY A 127 -3.59 11.52 0.11
N VAL A 128 -4.37 10.71 -0.62
CA VAL A 128 -3.84 9.63 -1.47
C VAL A 128 -3.11 10.20 -2.69
N HIS A 129 -1.96 9.63 -3.04
CA HIS A 129 -1.11 10.08 -4.13
C HIS A 129 -1.37 9.29 -5.42
N CYS A 130 -1.72 9.97 -6.51
CA CYS A 130 -1.87 9.37 -7.84
C CYS A 130 -0.55 9.40 -8.60
N LEU A 131 -0.08 8.24 -9.09
CA LEU A 131 1.18 8.11 -9.81
C LEU A 131 1.02 8.25 -11.34
N ASN A 132 -0.21 8.20 -11.86
CA ASN A 132 -0.51 8.33 -13.29
C ASN A 132 0.30 7.38 -14.18
N GLY A 133 0.54 6.17 -13.72
CA GLY A 133 1.27 5.12 -14.43
C GLY A 133 2.79 5.14 -14.25
N ASP A 134 3.34 6.09 -13.52
CA ASP A 134 4.79 6.22 -13.27
C ASP A 134 5.13 5.98 -11.80
N VAL A 135 5.90 4.93 -11.50
CA VAL A 135 6.32 4.61 -10.13
C VAL A 135 7.50 5.45 -9.63
N GLN A 136 8.14 6.25 -10.47
CA GLN A 136 9.32 7.05 -10.10
C GLN A 136 9.05 8.02 -8.92
N PRO A 137 7.90 8.71 -8.84
CA PRO A 137 7.62 9.56 -7.67
C PRO A 137 7.60 8.77 -6.34
N LEU A 138 7.03 7.55 -6.33
CA LEU A 138 7.06 6.68 -5.16
C LEU A 138 8.51 6.30 -4.79
N LEU A 139 9.32 5.89 -5.76
CA LEU A 139 10.73 5.53 -5.53
C LEU A 139 11.51 6.71 -4.98
N THR A 140 11.31 7.90 -5.53
CA THR A 140 11.96 9.13 -5.09
C THR A 140 11.60 9.47 -3.65
N GLU A 141 10.31 9.40 -3.32
CA GLU A 141 9.82 9.72 -1.98
C GLU A 141 10.34 8.75 -0.92
N LEU A 142 10.38 7.45 -1.22
CA LEU A 142 10.87 6.44 -0.29
C LEU A 142 12.39 6.35 -0.22
N SER A 143 13.12 6.93 -1.19
CA SER A 143 14.58 7.04 -1.17
C SER A 143 15.09 8.28 -0.47
N ALA A 144 14.23 9.26 -0.22
CA ALA A 144 14.59 10.46 0.54
C ALA A 144 14.93 10.07 1.99
N PRO A 145 16.01 10.65 2.57
CA PRO A 145 16.32 10.42 3.98
C PRO A 145 15.10 10.86 4.81
N ARG A 146 14.63 9.97 5.71
CA ARG A 146 13.55 10.33 6.64
C ARG A 146 14.05 11.53 7.45
N SER A 147 13.42 12.68 7.26
CA SER A 147 13.61 13.80 8.17
C SER A 147 13.07 13.37 9.52
N VAL A 148 13.97 13.10 10.46
CA VAL A 148 13.58 12.96 11.85
C VAL A 148 13.14 14.35 12.28
N ASP A 149 11.82 14.57 12.35
CA ASP A 149 11.28 15.83 12.86
C ASP A 149 11.56 15.91 14.37
N PHE A 150 12.71 16.46 14.71
CA PHE A 150 13.08 16.80 16.08
C PHE A 150 12.34 18.06 16.60
N GLY A 151 11.37 18.60 15.82
CA GLY A 151 10.80 19.93 16.07
C GLY A 151 9.72 20.01 17.13
N THR A 152 8.98 18.95 17.39
CA THR A 152 7.75 19.05 18.21
C THR A 152 7.95 18.92 19.72
N TRP A 153 9.03 18.29 20.18
CA TRP A 153 9.24 18.12 21.63
C TRP A 153 10.05 19.25 22.29
N ARG A 154 10.80 20.06 21.52
CA ARG A 154 11.50 21.24 22.09
C ARG A 154 10.55 22.36 22.51
N THR A 155 9.39 22.49 21.86
CA THR A 155 8.43 23.55 22.19
C THR A 155 7.61 23.22 23.44
N ALA A 156 7.40 21.92 23.74
CA ALA A 156 6.68 21.51 24.94
C ALA A 156 7.48 21.70 26.26
N LEU A 157 8.82 21.62 26.19
CA LEU A 157 9.66 21.80 27.39
C LEU A 157 9.95 23.27 27.74
N GLN A 158 9.71 24.20 26.83
CA GLN A 158 9.89 25.63 27.09
C GLN A 158 8.67 26.33 27.72
N SER A 159 7.51 25.69 27.72
CA SER A 159 6.28 26.25 28.31
C SER A 159 6.08 25.90 29.80
N GLU A 160 6.90 25.02 30.38
CA GLU A 160 6.80 24.63 31.79
C GLU A 160 7.84 25.33 32.72
N LEU A 161 8.63 26.26 32.17
CA LEU A 161 9.68 26.98 32.94
C LEU A 161 9.43 28.49 33.02
N VAL A 162 8.15 28.93 33.02
CA VAL A 162 7.80 30.32 33.36
C VAL A 162 6.77 30.35 34.44
#